data_a34eef042969c9615ffbd933e5d6d411
#
_entry.id   a34eef042969c9615ffbd933e5d6d411
#
_cell.length_a   1.000
_cell.length_b   1.000
_cell.length_c   1.000
_cell.angle_alpha   90.00
_cell.angle_beta   90.00
_cell.angle_gamma   90.00
#
_symmetry.space_group_name_H-M   'P 1'
#
loop_
_entity.id
_entity.type
_entity.pdbx_description
1 polymer ?
#
loop_
_entity_poly.entity_id
_entity_poly.type
_entity_poly.pdbx_seq_one_letter_code
_entity_poly.pdbx_strand_id
1 'polypeptide(L)'
;AAGPDVRHQSPVAGVRAIDVAPTIAFLMGIPGPHNARGRILYSLFPSPGLLKEITILDISDFHGQLIPLSEGADTLSGGGASNPAFGIGGAAFLKEWFEVYRAEAPGGSITITAGDAVGATPPISSFFGDTPTIEMMNLMGFGADGLGNHNFDRGETYLRNTLIPLADFPYLSANIVDDAGATPAEWSPSLIVEFDGGKLGLIGFSNPDIPELTAPGSLGPFHVSDPLAAVNAEAARLTARRIAVIVAMGHMGATSGTLVSPAGPGVTLADGVSAAVDAVIGDHTDFQAIAIRSNGVLFAENRSKGIRFTRVRLVFDARTKEVVYMTADFHRPWDIGVTPDPEIQGRIDDLNAQLGPILNTVVGQSTVFIARADACGQSAGRTCESKVGNTVADAMRTAYGVDFAITNAGGLRADLTCPTTDNPSDFCPAYTPPPFPITRGQVLTVLPFGNVVVTLEVNGAELKTMLENGVSRMPAVDGRFPQVSGLCFTYDISAPAGSRVTGAVFQAADGSCTGPAVDLTAATTYTLAENDFMASGGDGYPNFASRITTRDIMDQAVADYIAAHTPISPAIQGRIVCTTSGATLCPVVTP
;
A
#
# COMPACT_ATOMS: atom_id res chain seq x y z
N ALA A 1 24.73 2.68 -36.06
CA ALA A 1 23.80 1.59 -36.21
C ALA A 1 23.61 1.29 -37.71
N ALA A 2 23.46 0.04 -38.06
CA ALA A 2 23.17 -0.42 -39.43
C ALA A 2 22.28 -1.67 -39.36
N GLY A 3 21.31 -1.74 -40.27
CA GLY A 3 20.36 -2.87 -40.36
C GLY A 3 19.19 -2.51 -41.26
N PRO A 4 18.33 -3.48 -41.62
CA PRO A 4 17.21 -3.24 -42.54
C PRO A 4 16.20 -2.24 -41.99
N ASP A 5 16.01 -2.23 -40.65
CA ASP A 5 15.06 -1.37 -39.97
C ASP A 5 15.71 -0.12 -39.30
N VAL A 6 16.96 0.17 -39.66
CA VAL A 6 17.72 1.31 -39.18
C VAL A 6 18.09 2.24 -40.32
N ARG A 7 17.76 3.51 -40.18
CA ARG A 7 18.09 4.55 -41.17
C ARG A 7 19.61 4.71 -41.31
N HIS A 8 20.08 4.74 -42.56
CA HIS A 8 21.42 5.26 -42.85
C HIS A 8 21.40 6.79 -42.72
N GLN A 9 22.04 7.30 -41.66
CA GLN A 9 22.13 8.76 -41.44
C GLN A 9 23.42 9.15 -40.75
N SER A 10 23.67 10.45 -40.69
CA SER A 10 24.76 11.05 -39.93
C SER A 10 24.66 10.70 -38.43
N PRO A 11 25.76 10.80 -37.69
CA PRO A 11 25.74 10.54 -36.25
C PRO A 11 24.62 11.31 -35.53
N VAL A 12 23.96 10.63 -34.62
CA VAL A 12 22.92 11.23 -33.73
C VAL A 12 23.62 11.83 -32.53
N ALA A 13 23.42 13.11 -32.30
CA ALA A 13 23.98 13.83 -31.14
C ALA A 13 23.15 13.54 -29.86
N GLY A 14 23.78 13.73 -28.68
CA GLY A 14 23.10 13.62 -27.39
C GLY A 14 22.68 12.19 -26.99
N VAL A 15 23.31 11.17 -27.58
CA VAL A 15 23.07 9.76 -27.22
C VAL A 15 23.88 9.40 -25.99
N ARG A 16 23.21 8.79 -25.00
CA ARG A 16 23.83 8.23 -23.79
C ARG A 16 24.00 6.72 -23.96
N ALA A 17 25.01 6.13 -23.31
CA ALA A 17 25.22 4.67 -23.35
C ALA A 17 23.99 3.89 -22.84
N ILE A 18 23.25 4.45 -21.89
CA ILE A 18 22.02 3.88 -21.33
C ILE A 18 20.84 3.86 -22.31
N ASP A 19 20.89 4.65 -23.39
CA ASP A 19 19.83 4.68 -24.42
C ASP A 19 19.92 3.46 -25.38
N VAL A 20 21.02 2.70 -25.36
CA VAL A 20 21.25 1.58 -26.27
C VAL A 20 20.31 0.41 -26.00
N ALA A 21 20.20 -0.03 -24.75
CA ALA A 21 19.38 -1.20 -24.39
C ALA A 21 17.88 -1.01 -24.66
N PRO A 22 17.22 0.10 -24.24
CA PRO A 22 15.81 0.33 -24.59
C PRO A 22 15.59 0.47 -26.11
N THR A 23 16.54 1.05 -26.83
CA THR A 23 16.44 1.18 -28.30
C THR A 23 16.53 -0.19 -29.01
N ILE A 24 17.41 -1.08 -28.54
CA ILE A 24 17.51 -2.44 -29.05
C ILE A 24 16.23 -3.23 -28.71
N ALA A 25 15.72 -3.10 -27.49
CA ALA A 25 14.48 -3.76 -27.08
C ALA A 25 13.30 -3.36 -27.98
N PHE A 26 13.17 -2.06 -28.26
CA PHE A 26 12.18 -1.55 -29.20
C PHE A 26 12.35 -2.14 -30.62
N LEU A 27 13.57 -2.15 -31.15
CA LEU A 27 13.88 -2.73 -32.48
C LEU A 27 13.53 -4.20 -32.57
N MET A 28 13.73 -4.95 -31.49
CA MET A 28 13.46 -6.38 -31.43
C MET A 28 12.01 -6.71 -31.07
N GLY A 29 11.19 -5.73 -30.70
CA GLY A 29 9.82 -5.95 -30.23
C GLY A 29 9.75 -6.75 -28.92
N ILE A 30 10.77 -6.62 -28.05
CA ILE A 30 10.83 -7.29 -26.75
C ILE A 30 10.72 -6.28 -25.61
N PRO A 31 10.26 -6.69 -24.42
CA PRO A 31 10.20 -5.79 -23.27
C PRO A 31 11.57 -5.14 -22.98
N GLY A 32 11.54 -3.86 -22.61
CA GLY A 32 12.73 -3.15 -22.16
C GLY A 32 13.26 -3.68 -20.84
N PRO A 33 14.55 -3.42 -20.50
CA PRO A 33 15.08 -3.79 -19.19
C PRO A 33 14.32 -3.06 -18.07
N HIS A 34 13.95 -3.78 -17.01
CA HIS A 34 13.08 -3.28 -15.91
C HIS A 34 13.65 -2.09 -15.13
N ASN A 35 14.94 -1.84 -15.17
CA ASN A 35 15.61 -0.71 -14.53
C ASN A 35 16.27 0.23 -15.56
N ALA A 36 15.79 0.24 -16.80
CA ALA A 36 16.36 1.07 -17.84
C ALA A 36 16.02 2.55 -17.62
N ARG A 37 17.07 3.41 -17.58
CA ARG A 37 16.88 4.88 -17.50
C ARG A 37 16.89 5.55 -18.88
N GLY A 38 17.33 4.84 -19.90
CA GLY A 38 17.55 5.40 -21.22
C GLY A 38 16.27 5.66 -22.01
N ARG A 39 16.41 6.49 -23.05
CA ARG A 39 15.35 6.79 -24.02
C ARG A 39 15.41 5.79 -25.19
N ILE A 40 14.29 5.64 -25.90
CA ILE A 40 14.27 5.01 -27.22
C ILE A 40 14.69 6.06 -28.26
N LEU A 41 15.69 5.73 -29.07
CA LEU A 41 16.23 6.64 -30.07
C LEU A 41 15.43 6.54 -31.39
N TYR A 42 14.22 7.10 -31.40
CA TYR A 42 13.29 7.01 -32.55
C TYR A 42 13.89 7.55 -33.85
N SER A 43 14.82 8.50 -33.77
CA SER A 43 15.50 9.06 -34.94
C SER A 43 16.29 8.02 -35.75
N LEU A 44 16.59 6.87 -35.17
CA LEU A 44 17.26 5.76 -35.85
C LEU A 44 16.33 4.93 -36.76
N PHE A 45 15.01 5.05 -36.63
CA PHE A 45 14.05 4.21 -37.33
C PHE A 45 13.44 4.91 -38.55
N PRO A 46 12.89 4.16 -39.53
CA PRO A 46 12.13 4.75 -40.61
C PRO A 46 10.94 5.55 -40.14
N SER A 47 10.70 6.71 -40.74
CA SER A 47 9.55 7.58 -40.42
C SER A 47 9.38 7.91 -38.94
N PRO A 48 10.42 8.40 -38.25
CA PRO A 48 10.42 8.57 -36.80
C PRO A 48 9.35 9.58 -36.33
N GLY A 49 8.92 10.50 -37.18
CA GLY A 49 7.86 11.47 -36.86
C GLY A 49 6.46 10.86 -36.74
N LEU A 50 6.26 9.61 -37.18
CA LEU A 50 5.00 8.89 -37.03
C LEU A 50 4.92 8.12 -35.70
N LEU A 51 6.06 7.81 -35.10
CA LEU A 51 6.13 7.15 -33.78
C LEU A 51 6.02 8.21 -32.70
N LYS A 52 4.97 8.11 -31.90
CA LYS A 52 4.70 9.00 -30.77
C LYS A 52 4.71 8.19 -29.50
N GLU A 53 5.33 8.70 -28.44
CA GLU A 53 5.40 8.04 -27.15
C GLU A 53 4.60 8.86 -26.14
N ILE A 54 3.70 8.22 -25.41
CA ILE A 54 3.18 8.76 -24.16
C ILE A 54 3.84 8.04 -22.98
N THR A 55 4.22 8.80 -21.99
CA THR A 55 4.81 8.31 -20.76
C THR A 55 3.82 8.45 -19.61
N ILE A 56 3.60 7.37 -18.86
CA ILE A 56 2.86 7.40 -17.60
C ILE A 56 3.89 7.18 -16.48
N LEU A 57 3.93 8.10 -15.51
CA LEU A 57 4.68 7.95 -14.27
C LEU A 57 3.69 7.58 -13.18
N ASP A 58 3.92 6.46 -12.52
CA ASP A 58 3.00 5.90 -11.56
C ASP A 58 3.70 5.62 -10.22
N ILE A 59 3.07 6.03 -9.12
CA ILE A 59 3.40 5.57 -7.77
C ILE A 59 2.22 4.79 -7.20
N SER A 60 2.53 3.80 -6.38
CA SER A 60 1.56 2.91 -5.77
C SER A 60 1.40 3.26 -4.30
N ASP A 61 0.18 3.19 -3.76
CA ASP A 61 -0.09 3.30 -2.32
C ASP A 61 0.79 4.37 -1.65
N PHE A 62 0.67 5.63 -2.05
CA PHE A 62 1.55 6.69 -1.56
C PHE A 62 1.44 6.88 -0.04
N HIS A 63 0.22 6.71 0.50
CA HIS A 63 -0.08 6.80 1.92
C HIS A 63 0.55 8.03 2.58
N GLY A 64 0.51 9.17 1.92
CA GLY A 64 1.02 10.43 2.46
C GLY A 64 2.45 10.38 2.96
N GLN A 65 3.31 9.56 2.37
CA GLN A 65 4.71 9.47 2.73
C GLN A 65 5.47 10.68 2.22
N LEU A 66 5.25 11.83 2.86
CA LEU A 66 5.80 13.13 2.45
C LEU A 66 7.29 13.24 2.70
N ILE A 67 7.82 12.50 3.68
CA ILE A 67 9.23 12.51 4.09
C ILE A 67 9.91 11.25 3.54
N PRO A 68 11.18 11.34 3.08
CA PRO A 68 11.92 10.17 2.62
C PRO A 68 12.02 9.08 3.68
N LEU A 69 11.92 7.83 3.25
CA LEU A 69 12.25 6.66 4.05
C LEU A 69 13.73 6.30 3.93
N SER A 70 14.25 5.52 4.87
CA SER A 70 15.61 4.99 4.79
C SER A 70 15.61 3.65 4.06
N GLU A 71 16.48 3.51 3.06
CA GLU A 71 16.71 2.24 2.36
C GLU A 71 18.20 1.96 2.23
N GLY A 72 18.61 0.72 2.48
CA GLY A 72 20.00 0.31 2.40
C GLY A 72 20.57 0.45 0.98
N ALA A 73 21.75 1.00 0.86
CA ALA A 73 22.46 1.14 -0.42
C ALA A 73 22.82 -0.22 -1.05
N ASP A 74 22.83 -1.30 -0.27
CA ASP A 74 23.05 -2.66 -0.72
C ASP A 74 22.05 -3.15 -1.76
N THR A 75 20.84 -2.61 -1.77
CA THR A 75 19.85 -2.88 -2.83
C THR A 75 20.35 -2.46 -4.21
N LEU A 76 21.36 -1.59 -4.30
CA LEU A 76 22.00 -1.15 -5.54
C LEU A 76 23.21 -2.03 -5.92
N SER A 77 23.93 -2.55 -4.95
CA SER A 77 25.23 -3.21 -5.15
C SER A 77 25.26 -4.67 -4.73
N GLY A 78 24.18 -5.18 -4.11
CA GLY A 78 24.19 -6.52 -3.51
C GLY A 78 25.08 -6.63 -2.27
N GLY A 79 25.42 -5.48 -1.64
CA GLY A 79 26.19 -5.43 -0.40
C GLY A 79 25.41 -5.95 0.80
N GLY A 80 25.97 -5.85 1.96
CA GLY A 80 25.37 -6.33 3.19
C GLY A 80 24.86 -5.19 4.10
N ALA A 81 24.41 -5.56 5.29
CA ALA A 81 23.88 -4.64 6.31
C ALA A 81 24.87 -3.53 6.75
N SER A 82 26.13 -3.57 6.32
CA SER A 82 27.12 -2.53 6.57
C SER A 82 27.05 -1.36 5.58
N ASN A 83 26.28 -1.47 4.49
CA ASN A 83 26.13 -0.39 3.54
C ASN A 83 25.33 0.75 4.18
N PRO A 84 25.68 2.02 3.87
CA PRO A 84 24.92 3.16 4.36
C PRO A 84 23.49 3.12 3.81
N ALA A 85 22.56 3.63 4.58
CA ALA A 85 21.22 3.92 4.10
C ALA A 85 21.20 5.27 3.39
N PHE A 86 20.34 5.40 2.38
CA PHE A 86 19.97 6.64 1.72
C PHE A 86 18.50 6.94 1.97
N GLY A 87 18.13 8.21 1.91
CA GLY A 87 16.73 8.59 1.84
C GLY A 87 16.16 8.20 0.47
N ILE A 88 14.93 7.71 0.47
CA ILE A 88 14.22 7.31 -0.75
C ILE A 88 12.75 7.73 -0.68
N GLY A 89 12.19 8.19 -1.78
CA GLY A 89 10.85 8.75 -1.79
C GLY A 89 10.80 10.15 -1.19
N GLY A 90 9.64 10.48 -0.59
CA GLY A 90 9.36 11.81 -0.09
C GLY A 90 8.98 12.80 -1.18
N ALA A 91 7.94 13.61 -0.92
CA ALA A 91 7.30 14.44 -1.94
C ALA A 91 8.25 15.42 -2.64
N ALA A 92 9.15 16.06 -1.87
CA ALA A 92 10.08 17.06 -2.41
C ALA A 92 11.10 16.46 -3.40
N PHE A 93 11.53 15.22 -3.18
CA PHE A 93 12.45 14.53 -4.09
C PHE A 93 11.71 13.84 -5.23
N LEU A 94 10.55 13.27 -4.97
CA LEU A 94 9.70 12.65 -6.01
C LEU A 94 9.36 13.65 -7.11
N LYS A 95 8.96 14.88 -6.76
CA LYS A 95 8.69 15.93 -7.75
C LYS A 95 9.86 16.10 -8.71
N GLU A 96 11.08 16.27 -8.21
CA GLU A 96 12.24 16.50 -9.03
C GLU A 96 12.60 15.30 -9.92
N TRP A 97 12.42 14.09 -9.39
CA TRP A 97 12.58 12.89 -10.21
C TRP A 97 11.51 12.81 -11.31
N PHE A 98 10.26 13.18 -11.03
CA PHE A 98 9.24 13.25 -12.07
C PHE A 98 9.58 14.27 -13.13
N GLU A 99 10.11 15.46 -12.77
CA GLU A 99 10.53 16.46 -13.75
C GLU A 99 11.64 15.95 -14.68
N VAL A 100 12.61 15.17 -14.16
CA VAL A 100 13.64 14.53 -15.00
C VAL A 100 13.00 13.64 -16.08
N TYR A 101 11.99 12.84 -15.72
CA TYR A 101 11.35 11.91 -16.67
C TYR A 101 10.30 12.59 -17.56
N ARG A 102 9.62 13.62 -17.06
CA ARG A 102 8.73 14.46 -17.86
C ARG A 102 9.49 15.17 -18.97
N ALA A 103 10.66 15.71 -18.64
CA ALA A 103 11.55 16.36 -19.64
C ALA A 103 12.08 15.38 -20.71
N GLU A 104 12.13 14.08 -20.40
CA GLU A 104 12.56 13.04 -21.34
C GLU A 104 11.41 12.43 -22.15
N ALA A 105 10.13 12.78 -21.87
CA ALA A 105 8.94 12.24 -22.53
C ALA A 105 8.62 13.01 -23.83
N PRO A 106 8.95 12.49 -25.01
CA PRO A 106 8.91 13.27 -26.27
C PRO A 106 7.48 13.57 -26.75
N GLY A 107 6.50 12.76 -26.35
CA GLY A 107 5.10 12.93 -26.75
C GLY A 107 4.20 13.47 -25.65
N GLY A 108 4.74 13.68 -24.46
CA GLY A 108 4.02 14.10 -23.27
C GLY A 108 3.97 13.01 -22.19
N SER A 109 3.60 13.42 -21.00
CA SER A 109 3.50 12.52 -19.85
C SER A 109 2.33 12.87 -18.95
N ILE A 110 1.89 11.89 -18.16
CA ILE A 110 0.98 12.06 -17.04
C ILE A 110 1.55 11.35 -15.81
N THR A 111 1.42 11.95 -14.64
CA THR A 111 1.76 11.31 -13.36
C THR A 111 0.47 10.89 -12.66
N ILE A 112 0.41 9.67 -12.19
CA ILE A 112 -0.78 9.07 -11.59
C ILE A 112 -0.45 8.31 -10.30
N THR A 113 -1.48 8.02 -9.53
CA THR A 113 -1.51 6.93 -8.55
C THR A 113 -2.82 6.17 -8.68
N ALA A 114 -2.80 4.86 -8.44
CA ALA A 114 -3.95 4.00 -8.68
C ALA A 114 -4.79 3.76 -7.41
N GLY A 115 -4.76 4.70 -6.48
CA GLY A 115 -5.50 4.70 -5.22
C GLY A 115 -4.59 4.71 -3.99
N ASP A 116 -5.20 4.85 -2.81
CA ASP A 116 -4.53 4.87 -1.50
C ASP A 116 -3.38 5.89 -1.40
N ALA A 117 -3.51 7.03 -2.08
CA ALA A 117 -2.61 8.14 -1.85
C ALA A 117 -2.78 8.73 -0.44
N VAL A 118 -3.99 8.65 0.12
CA VAL A 118 -4.39 9.08 1.46
C VAL A 118 -4.78 7.89 2.33
N GLY A 119 -5.01 8.13 3.62
CA GLY A 119 -5.34 7.11 4.61
C GLY A 119 -4.13 6.28 5.04
N ALA A 120 -4.16 5.73 6.25
CA ALA A 120 -3.02 5.05 6.87
C ALA A 120 -1.70 5.84 6.80
N THR A 121 -1.78 7.16 6.80
CA THR A 121 -0.67 8.08 6.56
C THR A 121 0.13 8.37 7.83
N PRO A 122 1.42 8.74 7.72
CA PRO A 122 2.20 9.25 8.84
C PRO A 122 1.56 10.50 9.48
N PRO A 123 1.90 10.80 10.75
CA PRO A 123 1.31 11.93 11.50
C PRO A 123 1.38 13.28 10.79
N ILE A 124 2.41 13.51 9.97
CA ILE A 124 2.57 14.73 9.18
C ILE A 124 1.40 14.95 8.19
N SER A 125 0.65 13.92 7.85
CA SER A 125 -0.56 13.98 7.03
C SER A 125 -1.82 13.68 7.83
N SER A 126 -1.86 12.53 8.55
CA SER A 126 -3.05 12.06 9.24
C SER A 126 -3.60 13.04 10.29
N PHE A 127 -2.71 13.75 11.00
CA PHE A 127 -3.08 14.74 12.00
C PHE A 127 -3.89 15.91 11.41
N PHE A 128 -3.66 16.21 10.15
CA PHE A 128 -4.37 17.26 9.38
C PHE A 128 -5.45 16.69 8.46
N GLY A 129 -5.89 15.45 8.67
CA GLY A 129 -6.96 14.84 7.88
C GLY A 129 -6.55 14.53 6.44
N ASP A 130 -5.28 14.27 6.19
CA ASP A 130 -4.68 13.96 4.88
C ASP A 130 -4.72 15.10 3.85
N THR A 131 -5.14 16.30 4.24
CA THR A 131 -5.09 17.47 3.35
C THR A 131 -3.67 17.80 2.88
N PRO A 132 -2.58 17.67 3.71
CA PRO A 132 -1.23 17.89 3.23
C PRO A 132 -0.81 16.95 2.10
N THR A 133 -1.28 15.71 2.09
CA THR A 133 -0.98 14.78 1.00
C THR A 133 -1.53 15.30 -0.32
N ILE A 134 -2.79 15.74 -0.36
CA ILE A 134 -3.40 16.27 -1.59
C ILE A 134 -2.70 17.56 -2.05
N GLU A 135 -2.38 18.47 -1.12
CA GLU A 135 -1.61 19.69 -1.44
C GLU A 135 -0.25 19.36 -2.06
N MET A 136 0.48 18.38 -1.52
CA MET A 136 1.78 17.97 -2.09
C MET A 136 1.61 17.27 -3.44
N MET A 137 0.55 16.47 -3.64
CA MET A 137 0.26 15.86 -4.95
C MET A 137 -0.04 16.92 -6.01
N ASN A 138 -0.77 17.98 -5.67
CA ASN A 138 -0.97 19.12 -6.56
C ASN A 138 0.38 19.75 -6.97
N LEU A 139 1.25 20.02 -6.00
CA LEU A 139 2.59 20.58 -6.26
C LEU A 139 3.48 19.62 -7.04
N MET A 140 3.37 18.31 -6.84
CA MET A 140 4.07 17.29 -7.64
C MET A 140 3.51 17.15 -9.06
N GLY A 141 2.34 17.76 -9.36
CA GLY A 141 1.73 17.76 -10.69
C GLY A 141 1.12 16.41 -11.05
N PHE A 142 0.39 15.78 -10.13
CA PHE A 142 -0.44 14.62 -10.45
C PHE A 142 -1.55 14.99 -11.44
N GLY A 143 -1.83 14.10 -12.37
CA GLY A 143 -2.85 14.29 -13.40
C GLY A 143 -4.10 13.43 -13.19
N ALA A 144 -4.04 12.39 -12.36
CA ALA A 144 -5.17 11.59 -11.91
C ALA A 144 -4.81 10.74 -10.69
N ASP A 145 -5.83 10.38 -9.90
CA ASP A 145 -5.75 9.40 -8.83
C ASP A 145 -6.89 8.39 -8.96
N GLY A 146 -6.64 7.13 -8.58
CA GLY A 146 -7.66 6.11 -8.41
C GLY A 146 -8.37 6.22 -7.07
N LEU A 147 -9.43 5.43 -6.87
CA LEU A 147 -10.05 5.25 -5.56
C LEU A 147 -9.70 3.88 -5.00
N GLY A 148 -8.87 3.86 -3.95
CA GLY A 148 -8.57 2.68 -3.15
C GLY A 148 -9.44 2.60 -1.89
N ASN A 149 -9.19 1.60 -1.04
CA ASN A 149 -9.95 1.43 0.19
C ASN A 149 -9.66 2.54 1.21
N HIS A 150 -8.42 2.97 1.33
CA HIS A 150 -8.04 4.01 2.29
C HIS A 150 -8.54 5.42 1.94
N ASN A 151 -8.98 5.65 0.71
CA ASN A 151 -9.70 6.89 0.39
C ASN A 151 -10.99 7.03 1.21
N PHE A 152 -11.55 5.92 1.72
CA PHE A 152 -12.80 5.87 2.51
C PHE A 152 -12.57 5.72 4.02
N ASP A 153 -11.36 5.81 4.53
CA ASP A 153 -11.07 5.69 5.98
C ASP A 153 -11.87 6.67 6.84
N ARG A 154 -12.13 7.88 6.32
CA ARG A 154 -12.94 8.92 6.98
C ARG A 154 -14.36 9.03 6.42
N GLY A 155 -14.79 8.03 5.66
CA GLY A 155 -16.09 7.95 5.00
C GLY A 155 -16.19 8.76 3.70
N GLU A 156 -17.17 8.38 2.85
CA GLU A 156 -17.39 9.00 1.54
C GLU A 156 -17.69 10.50 1.62
N THR A 157 -18.38 10.91 2.67
CA THR A 157 -18.71 12.32 2.88
C THR A 157 -17.47 13.19 3.05
N TYR A 158 -16.47 12.71 3.78
CA TYR A 158 -15.19 13.40 3.94
C TYR A 158 -14.40 13.43 2.63
N LEU A 159 -14.33 12.30 1.95
CA LEU A 159 -13.68 12.19 0.64
C LEU A 159 -14.26 13.22 -0.34
N ARG A 160 -15.59 13.24 -0.50
CA ARG A 160 -16.30 14.08 -1.46
C ARG A 160 -16.29 15.57 -1.13
N ASN A 161 -16.38 15.91 0.16
CA ASN A 161 -16.53 17.30 0.59
C ASN A 161 -15.22 17.96 1.03
N THR A 162 -14.17 17.18 1.26
CA THR A 162 -12.88 17.71 1.76
C THR A 162 -11.73 17.36 0.82
N LEU A 163 -11.46 16.08 0.56
CA LEU A 163 -10.25 15.68 -0.17
C LEU A 163 -10.37 15.95 -1.67
N ILE A 164 -11.45 15.50 -2.31
CA ILE A 164 -11.64 15.70 -3.75
C ILE A 164 -11.65 17.19 -4.15
N PRO A 165 -12.33 18.09 -3.41
CA PRO A 165 -12.32 19.52 -3.76
C PRO A 165 -10.97 20.21 -3.61
N LEU A 166 -10.01 19.63 -2.85
CA LEU A 166 -8.65 20.15 -2.73
C LEU A 166 -7.74 19.72 -3.89
N ALA A 167 -8.09 18.64 -4.60
CA ALA A 167 -7.26 18.08 -5.65
C ALA A 167 -7.40 18.89 -6.94
N ASP A 168 -6.27 19.25 -7.56
CA ASP A 168 -6.19 19.86 -8.89
C ASP A 168 -6.26 18.79 -10.01
N PHE A 169 -6.51 17.53 -9.65
CA PHE A 169 -6.60 16.38 -10.54
C PHE A 169 -7.88 15.59 -10.29
N PRO A 170 -8.43 14.91 -11.32
CA PRO A 170 -9.63 14.09 -11.16
C PRO A 170 -9.33 12.77 -10.43
N TYR A 171 -10.32 12.30 -9.66
CA TYR A 171 -10.40 10.93 -9.16
C TYR A 171 -11.11 10.03 -10.15
N LEU A 172 -10.64 8.77 -10.30
CA LEU A 172 -11.15 7.83 -11.28
C LEU A 172 -11.60 6.51 -10.62
N SER A 173 -12.85 6.12 -10.90
CA SER A 173 -13.36 4.77 -10.66
C SER A 173 -14.58 4.50 -11.53
N ALA A 174 -14.55 3.44 -12.32
CA ALA A 174 -15.67 3.03 -13.16
C ALA A 174 -16.66 2.10 -12.43
N ASN A 175 -16.28 1.56 -11.27
CA ASN A 175 -17.03 0.52 -10.57
C ASN A 175 -17.46 0.89 -9.15
N ILE A 176 -17.14 2.08 -8.63
CA ILE A 176 -17.81 2.63 -7.44
C ILE A 176 -19.00 3.46 -7.93
N VAL A 177 -20.19 2.95 -7.73
CA VAL A 177 -21.44 3.45 -8.32
C VAL A 177 -22.57 3.50 -7.28
N ASP A 178 -23.59 4.26 -7.58
CA ASP A 178 -24.86 4.28 -6.82
C ASP A 178 -25.78 3.10 -7.19
N ASP A 179 -26.94 2.99 -6.55
CA ASP A 179 -27.94 1.97 -6.81
C ASP A 179 -28.49 1.96 -8.26
N ALA A 180 -28.33 3.06 -8.99
CA ALA A 180 -28.70 3.16 -10.40
C ALA A 180 -27.53 2.73 -11.35
N GLY A 181 -26.37 2.40 -10.81
CA GLY A 181 -25.18 2.05 -11.56
C GLY A 181 -24.45 3.26 -12.15
N ALA A 182 -24.68 4.46 -11.62
CA ALA A 182 -24.04 5.68 -12.07
C ALA A 182 -22.91 6.11 -11.11
N THR A 183 -21.82 6.63 -11.66
CA THR A 183 -20.77 7.30 -10.87
C THR A 183 -21.29 8.68 -10.43
N PRO A 184 -20.98 9.12 -9.19
CA PRO A 184 -21.32 10.50 -8.76
C PRO A 184 -20.47 11.53 -9.53
N ALA A 185 -20.79 12.80 -9.35
CA ALA A 185 -20.13 13.89 -10.05
C ALA A 185 -18.68 14.12 -9.59
N GLU A 186 -18.33 13.66 -8.40
CA GLU A 186 -17.04 13.91 -7.75
C GLU A 186 -15.91 13.04 -8.30
N TRP A 187 -16.22 11.90 -8.91
CA TRP A 187 -15.23 11.12 -9.67
C TRP A 187 -15.77 10.65 -11.01
N SER A 188 -14.89 10.26 -11.89
CA SER A 188 -15.23 9.85 -13.26
C SER A 188 -14.82 8.41 -13.53
N PRO A 189 -15.52 7.69 -14.43
CA PRO A 189 -15.08 6.35 -14.84
C PRO A 189 -13.76 6.37 -15.60
N SER A 190 -13.46 7.47 -16.31
CA SER A 190 -12.24 7.62 -17.09
C SER A 190 -11.87 9.08 -17.35
N LEU A 191 -10.61 9.31 -17.69
CA LEU A 191 -10.05 10.58 -18.15
C LEU A 191 -9.53 10.42 -19.59
N ILE A 192 -9.72 11.44 -20.44
CA ILE A 192 -9.07 11.50 -21.74
C ILE A 192 -7.95 12.53 -21.69
N VAL A 193 -6.73 12.07 -21.91
CA VAL A 193 -5.50 12.88 -21.93
C VAL A 193 -5.05 13.07 -23.38
N GLU A 194 -4.78 14.32 -23.78
CA GLU A 194 -4.20 14.61 -25.09
C GLU A 194 -2.68 14.55 -25.02
N PHE A 195 -2.08 13.92 -26.00
CA PHE A 195 -0.62 13.88 -26.16
C PHE A 195 -0.23 14.13 -27.62
N ASP A 196 1.07 14.33 -27.91
CA ASP A 196 1.52 14.59 -29.27
C ASP A 196 1.15 13.44 -30.20
N GLY A 197 0.21 13.69 -31.07
CA GLY A 197 -0.27 12.77 -32.12
C GLY A 197 -1.50 11.94 -31.78
N GLY A 198 -2.02 11.96 -30.53
CA GLY A 198 -3.18 11.14 -30.15
C GLY A 198 -3.86 11.51 -28.84
N LYS A 199 -4.67 10.57 -28.37
CA LYS A 199 -5.40 10.65 -27.11
C LYS A 199 -5.27 9.33 -26.35
N LEU A 200 -4.99 9.43 -25.06
CA LEU A 200 -5.01 8.34 -24.10
C LEU A 200 -6.36 8.36 -23.36
N GLY A 201 -7.04 7.22 -23.29
CA GLY A 201 -8.12 6.96 -22.35
C GLY A 201 -7.56 6.28 -21.11
N LEU A 202 -7.70 6.90 -19.96
CA LEU A 202 -7.28 6.36 -18.67
C LEU A 202 -8.54 5.97 -17.89
N ILE A 203 -8.74 4.67 -17.62
CA ILE A 203 -9.93 4.12 -16.94
C ILE A 203 -9.55 3.81 -15.50
N GLY A 204 -10.30 4.34 -14.52
CA GLY A 204 -10.13 3.95 -13.12
C GLY A 204 -10.91 2.69 -12.76
N PHE A 205 -10.36 1.84 -11.89
CA PHE A 205 -11.10 0.75 -11.25
C PHE A 205 -10.68 0.60 -9.78
N SER A 206 -11.59 0.08 -8.97
CA SER A 206 -11.42 -0.06 -7.53
C SER A 206 -11.59 -1.52 -7.10
N ASN A 207 -10.97 -1.89 -5.98
CA ASN A 207 -11.02 -3.24 -5.42
C ASN A 207 -12.45 -3.59 -4.96
N PRO A 208 -13.03 -4.71 -5.40
CA PRO A 208 -14.35 -5.13 -4.94
C PRO A 208 -14.41 -5.46 -3.44
N ASP A 209 -13.26 -5.71 -2.80
CA ASP A 209 -13.17 -6.01 -1.37
C ASP A 209 -13.21 -4.74 -0.48
N ILE A 210 -13.29 -3.52 -1.04
CA ILE A 210 -13.37 -2.27 -0.26
C ILE A 210 -14.41 -2.32 0.87
N PRO A 211 -15.64 -2.86 0.68
CA PRO A 211 -16.60 -2.93 1.77
C PRO A 211 -16.14 -3.76 2.99
N GLU A 212 -15.23 -4.72 2.78
CA GLU A 212 -14.63 -5.53 3.85
C GLU A 212 -13.38 -4.85 4.46
N LEU A 213 -12.71 -4.00 3.67
CA LEU A 213 -11.45 -3.35 4.03
C LEU A 213 -11.64 -1.97 4.70
N THR A 214 -12.86 -1.48 4.75
CA THR A 214 -13.22 -0.17 5.34
C THR A 214 -14.21 -0.35 6.48
N ALA A 215 -14.35 0.69 7.32
CA ALA A 215 -15.37 0.66 8.36
C ALA A 215 -16.77 0.54 7.73
N PRO A 216 -17.67 -0.26 8.28
CA PRO A 216 -19.01 -0.42 7.76
C PRO A 216 -19.74 0.92 7.60
N GLY A 217 -20.29 1.15 6.41
CA GLY A 217 -20.97 2.40 6.07
C GLY A 217 -20.05 3.50 5.52
N SER A 218 -18.74 3.30 5.46
CA SER A 218 -17.78 4.29 4.91
C SER A 218 -18.04 4.63 3.44
N LEU A 219 -18.58 3.70 2.67
CA LEU A 219 -18.99 3.93 1.27
C LEU A 219 -20.29 4.74 1.13
N GLY A 220 -21.05 4.96 2.23
CA GLY A 220 -22.33 5.68 2.19
C GLY A 220 -23.34 5.02 1.25
N PRO A 221 -23.89 5.77 0.26
CA PRO A 221 -24.88 5.24 -0.69
C PRO A 221 -24.24 4.49 -1.88
N PHE A 222 -22.92 4.30 -1.90
CA PHE A 222 -22.23 3.68 -3.02
C PHE A 222 -21.90 2.21 -2.72
N HIS A 223 -21.75 1.45 -3.80
CA HIS A 223 -21.26 0.07 -3.74
C HIS A 223 -20.21 -0.17 -4.84
N VAL A 224 -19.43 -1.23 -4.70
CA VAL A 224 -18.39 -1.60 -5.67
C VAL A 224 -18.93 -2.72 -6.56
N SER A 225 -19.07 -2.44 -7.85
CA SER A 225 -19.49 -3.42 -8.85
C SER A 225 -18.28 -4.20 -9.41
N ASP A 226 -18.54 -5.19 -10.28
CA ASP A 226 -17.47 -5.99 -10.90
C ASP A 226 -16.50 -5.10 -11.71
N PRO A 227 -15.22 -5.04 -11.33
CA PRO A 227 -14.24 -4.15 -11.96
C PRO A 227 -13.95 -4.55 -13.41
N LEU A 228 -13.91 -5.84 -13.74
CA LEU A 228 -13.64 -6.29 -15.11
C LEU A 228 -14.77 -5.89 -16.07
N ALA A 229 -16.01 -6.07 -15.64
CA ALA A 229 -17.18 -5.65 -16.42
C ALA A 229 -17.19 -4.14 -16.64
N ALA A 230 -16.91 -3.36 -15.60
CA ALA A 230 -16.86 -1.90 -15.66
C ALA A 230 -15.74 -1.38 -16.57
N VAL A 231 -14.53 -1.92 -16.45
CA VAL A 231 -13.39 -1.57 -17.33
C VAL A 231 -13.71 -1.88 -18.79
N ASN A 232 -14.26 -3.07 -19.08
CA ASN A 232 -14.59 -3.45 -20.45
C ASN A 232 -15.71 -2.58 -21.05
N ALA A 233 -16.73 -2.21 -20.26
CA ALA A 233 -17.79 -1.32 -20.70
C ALA A 233 -17.24 0.08 -21.02
N GLU A 234 -16.38 0.61 -20.18
CA GLU A 234 -15.79 1.93 -20.38
C GLU A 234 -14.78 1.93 -21.54
N ALA A 235 -13.99 0.85 -21.72
CA ALA A 235 -13.11 0.68 -22.88
C ALA A 235 -13.90 0.69 -24.19
N ALA A 236 -15.06 0.01 -24.24
CA ALA A 236 -15.94 0.04 -25.41
C ALA A 236 -16.47 1.47 -25.67
N ARG A 237 -16.83 2.24 -24.63
CA ARG A 237 -17.27 3.63 -24.74
C ARG A 237 -16.16 4.53 -25.29
N LEU A 238 -14.93 4.37 -24.82
CA LEU A 238 -13.76 5.12 -25.30
C LEU A 238 -13.43 4.76 -26.76
N THR A 239 -13.47 3.48 -27.10
CA THR A 239 -13.27 3.00 -28.49
C THR A 239 -14.32 3.61 -29.45
N ALA A 240 -15.58 3.67 -29.04
CA ALA A 240 -16.64 4.32 -29.82
C ALA A 240 -16.36 5.82 -30.05
N ARG A 241 -15.62 6.46 -29.15
CA ARG A 241 -15.12 7.84 -29.27
C ARG A 241 -13.80 7.95 -30.04
N ARG A 242 -13.31 6.83 -30.61
CA ARG A 242 -12.06 6.74 -31.38
C ARG A 242 -10.82 7.06 -30.54
N ILE A 243 -10.84 6.74 -29.27
CA ILE A 243 -9.64 6.74 -28.43
C ILE A 243 -8.88 5.44 -28.74
N ALA A 244 -7.64 5.58 -29.18
CA ALA A 244 -6.86 4.46 -29.70
C ALA A 244 -5.86 3.88 -28.68
N VAL A 245 -5.50 4.63 -27.65
CA VAL A 245 -4.64 4.18 -26.55
C VAL A 245 -5.48 4.16 -25.29
N ILE A 246 -5.66 2.99 -24.68
CA ILE A 246 -6.50 2.82 -23.49
C ILE A 246 -5.69 2.08 -22.42
N VAL A 247 -5.61 2.69 -21.25
CA VAL A 247 -4.95 2.13 -20.06
C VAL A 247 -5.96 2.08 -18.92
N ALA A 248 -6.06 0.95 -18.24
CA ALA A 248 -6.77 0.85 -16.98
C ALA A 248 -5.79 0.99 -15.82
N MET A 249 -6.16 1.74 -14.80
CA MET A 249 -5.40 1.91 -13.56
C MET A 249 -6.31 1.68 -12.36
N GLY A 250 -5.84 1.00 -11.32
CA GLY A 250 -6.71 0.83 -10.16
C GLY A 250 -6.16 -0.05 -9.08
N HIS A 251 -6.91 -0.09 -8.00
CA HIS A 251 -6.48 -0.54 -6.70
C HIS A 251 -6.63 -2.05 -6.50
N MET A 252 -6.03 -2.84 -7.39
CA MET A 252 -5.91 -4.30 -7.32
C MET A 252 -4.56 -4.72 -7.88
N GLY A 253 -3.85 -5.61 -7.19
CA GLY A 253 -2.50 -5.99 -7.57
C GLY A 253 -2.27 -7.48 -7.74
N ALA A 254 -0.97 -7.81 -7.80
CA ALA A 254 -0.45 -9.18 -7.78
C ALA A 254 -0.20 -9.61 -6.32
N THR A 255 -0.50 -10.86 -5.99
CA THR A 255 -0.31 -11.41 -4.63
C THR A 255 0.75 -12.51 -4.56
N SER A 256 1.25 -12.94 -5.71
CA SER A 256 2.22 -14.04 -5.79
C SER A 256 2.92 -14.06 -7.17
N GLY A 257 3.85 -14.99 -7.32
CA GLY A 257 4.61 -15.17 -8.55
C GLY A 257 5.95 -14.44 -8.54
N THR A 258 6.37 -13.98 -9.70
CA THR A 258 7.64 -13.26 -9.88
C THR A 258 7.41 -11.95 -10.60
N LEU A 259 8.43 -11.09 -10.62
CA LEU A 259 8.42 -9.80 -11.32
C LEU A 259 7.88 -9.89 -12.77
N VAL A 260 8.18 -10.97 -13.50
CA VAL A 260 7.78 -11.13 -14.90
C VAL A 260 6.70 -12.20 -15.12
N SER A 261 6.30 -12.89 -14.07
CA SER A 261 5.22 -13.90 -14.07
C SER A 261 4.40 -13.76 -12.79
N PRO A 262 3.75 -12.61 -12.61
CA PRO A 262 2.90 -12.35 -11.44
C PRO A 262 1.58 -13.12 -11.54
N ALA A 263 0.93 -13.32 -10.39
CA ALA A 263 -0.42 -13.83 -10.26
C ALA A 263 -1.16 -13.11 -9.12
N GLY A 264 -2.45 -12.91 -9.27
CA GLY A 264 -3.29 -12.22 -8.30
C GLY A 264 -4.51 -11.56 -8.95
N PRO A 265 -5.37 -10.89 -8.16
CA PRO A 265 -6.60 -10.29 -8.66
C PRO A 265 -6.39 -9.26 -9.79
N GLY A 266 -5.44 -8.34 -9.65
CA GLY A 266 -5.11 -7.35 -10.70
C GLY A 266 -4.59 -8.00 -11.98
N VAL A 267 -3.82 -9.08 -11.85
CA VAL A 267 -3.33 -9.87 -13.00
C VAL A 267 -4.47 -10.60 -13.70
N THR A 268 -5.42 -11.16 -12.93
CA THR A 268 -6.62 -11.81 -13.48
C THR A 268 -7.49 -10.81 -14.25
N LEU A 269 -7.63 -9.59 -13.73
CA LEU A 269 -8.29 -8.50 -14.44
C LEU A 269 -7.56 -8.20 -15.77
N ALA A 270 -6.23 -8.07 -15.74
CA ALA A 270 -5.44 -7.82 -16.96
C ALA A 270 -5.57 -8.93 -18.01
N ASP A 271 -5.72 -10.19 -17.58
CA ASP A 271 -5.96 -11.33 -18.49
C ASP A 271 -7.38 -11.31 -19.09
N GLY A 272 -8.34 -10.66 -18.40
CA GLY A 272 -9.76 -10.63 -18.79
C GLY A 272 -10.22 -9.37 -19.55
N VAL A 273 -9.41 -8.30 -19.58
CA VAL A 273 -9.81 -7.08 -20.29
C VAL A 273 -9.92 -7.29 -21.80
N SER A 274 -10.76 -6.48 -22.43
CA SER A 274 -10.96 -6.51 -23.86
C SER A 274 -9.69 -6.12 -24.63
N ALA A 275 -9.57 -6.54 -25.88
CA ALA A 275 -8.43 -6.21 -26.75
C ALA A 275 -8.27 -4.69 -27.05
N ALA A 276 -9.20 -3.87 -26.58
CA ALA A 276 -9.09 -2.41 -26.68
C ALA A 276 -8.22 -1.80 -25.56
N VAL A 277 -7.91 -2.56 -24.51
CA VAL A 277 -7.06 -2.10 -23.40
C VAL A 277 -5.62 -2.53 -23.65
N ASP A 278 -4.71 -1.57 -23.68
CA ASP A 278 -3.29 -1.80 -23.96
C ASP A 278 -2.50 -2.17 -22.70
N ALA A 279 -2.82 -1.53 -21.56
CA ALA A 279 -2.12 -1.77 -20.32
C ALA A 279 -3.06 -1.71 -19.11
N VAL A 280 -2.69 -2.43 -18.05
CA VAL A 280 -3.29 -2.37 -16.71
C VAL A 280 -2.21 -2.02 -15.70
N ILE A 281 -2.41 -0.95 -14.96
CA ILE A 281 -1.56 -0.52 -13.84
C ILE A 281 -2.29 -0.90 -12.56
N GLY A 282 -1.70 -1.81 -11.80
CA GLY A 282 -2.22 -2.31 -10.53
C GLY A 282 -1.59 -1.62 -9.34
N ASP A 283 -2.22 -1.81 -8.17
CA ASP A 283 -1.84 -1.21 -6.90
C ASP A 283 -2.29 -2.11 -5.73
N HIS A 284 -2.26 -1.63 -4.46
CA HIS A 284 -2.82 -2.29 -3.27
C HIS A 284 -1.92 -3.33 -2.58
N THR A 285 -1.15 -4.13 -3.31
CA THR A 285 -0.53 -5.33 -2.73
C THR A 285 0.97 -5.18 -2.44
N ASP A 286 1.56 -4.00 -2.64
CA ASP A 286 3.00 -3.72 -2.46
C ASP A 286 3.89 -4.72 -3.25
N PHE A 287 3.35 -5.28 -4.33
CA PHE A 287 4.06 -6.22 -5.20
C PHE A 287 4.76 -5.48 -6.35
N GLN A 288 5.91 -5.96 -6.78
CA GLN A 288 6.61 -5.37 -7.91
C GLN A 288 6.53 -6.31 -9.11
N ALA A 289 5.84 -5.89 -10.18
CA ALA A 289 5.65 -6.69 -11.37
C ALA A 289 5.64 -5.87 -12.66
N ILE A 290 6.22 -6.42 -13.72
CA ILE A 290 6.04 -5.98 -15.11
C ILE A 290 5.94 -7.21 -15.96
N ALA A 291 4.81 -7.43 -16.64
CA ALA A 291 4.59 -8.60 -17.47
C ALA A 291 3.70 -8.25 -18.68
N ILE A 292 4.10 -8.72 -19.87
CA ILE A 292 3.19 -8.77 -21.02
C ILE A 292 2.37 -10.04 -20.87
N ARG A 293 1.05 -9.90 -20.82
CA ARG A 293 0.11 -11.00 -20.66
C ARG A 293 -0.13 -11.73 -21.98
N SER A 294 -0.72 -12.93 -21.93
CA SER A 294 -0.97 -13.75 -23.12
C SER A 294 -1.93 -13.10 -24.14
N ASN A 295 -2.78 -12.17 -23.69
CA ASN A 295 -3.65 -11.36 -24.54
C ASN A 295 -2.95 -10.11 -25.12
N GLY A 296 -1.67 -9.91 -24.84
CA GLY A 296 -0.86 -8.76 -25.28
C GLY A 296 -0.88 -7.56 -24.36
N VAL A 297 -1.68 -7.56 -23.28
CA VAL A 297 -1.80 -6.45 -22.32
C VAL A 297 -0.54 -6.35 -21.46
N LEU A 298 -0.01 -5.15 -21.28
CA LEU A 298 1.04 -4.88 -20.29
C LEU A 298 0.40 -4.76 -18.90
N PHE A 299 0.84 -5.59 -17.95
CA PHE A 299 0.55 -5.41 -16.53
C PHE A 299 1.78 -4.81 -15.83
N ALA A 300 1.55 -3.78 -15.03
CA ALA A 300 2.60 -3.17 -14.19
C ALA A 300 2.05 -2.84 -12.81
N GLU A 301 2.86 -3.06 -11.77
CA GLU A 301 2.60 -2.70 -10.38
C GLU A 301 3.94 -2.43 -9.69
N ASN A 302 3.99 -1.48 -8.76
CA ASN A 302 5.20 -1.18 -8.03
C ASN A 302 4.99 -1.15 -6.50
N ARG A 303 6.06 -0.81 -5.75
CA ARG A 303 6.09 -0.76 -4.29
C ARG A 303 5.42 0.53 -3.78
N SER A 304 4.83 0.42 -2.61
CA SER A 304 4.14 1.49 -1.90
C SER A 304 5.04 2.64 -1.42
N LYS A 305 4.43 3.70 -0.87
CA LYS A 305 5.06 4.83 -0.16
C LYS A 305 6.02 5.67 -1.02
N GLY A 306 5.91 5.57 -2.35
CA GLY A 306 6.78 6.34 -3.25
C GLY A 306 8.26 5.93 -3.23
N ILE A 307 8.64 4.79 -2.62
CA ILE A 307 10.02 4.27 -2.63
C ILE A 307 10.44 3.73 -4.00
N ARG A 308 9.47 3.56 -4.88
CA ARG A 308 9.62 3.23 -6.30
C ARG A 308 8.58 4.02 -7.07
N PHE A 309 8.87 4.30 -8.32
CA PHE A 309 7.86 4.68 -9.30
C PHE A 309 8.08 3.90 -10.58
N THR A 310 6.99 3.70 -11.31
CA THR A 310 6.97 3.02 -12.60
C THR A 310 6.94 4.06 -13.69
N ARG A 311 7.74 3.89 -14.74
CA ARG A 311 7.57 4.59 -16.01
C ARG A 311 7.00 3.60 -17.04
N VAL A 312 5.76 3.79 -17.41
CA VAL A 312 5.12 3.06 -18.52
C VAL A 312 5.25 3.88 -19.79
N ARG A 313 5.70 3.27 -20.87
CA ARG A 313 5.84 3.90 -22.18
C ARG A 313 5.02 3.14 -23.21
N LEU A 314 4.12 3.85 -23.88
CA LEU A 314 3.30 3.34 -24.95
C LEU A 314 3.68 4.09 -26.24
N VAL A 315 4.16 3.35 -27.25
CA VAL A 315 4.54 3.90 -28.55
C VAL A 315 3.41 3.69 -29.51
N PHE A 316 2.90 4.78 -30.02
CA PHE A 316 1.74 4.86 -30.90
C PHE A 316 2.17 5.25 -32.32
N ASP A 317 1.74 4.49 -33.33
CA ASP A 317 1.91 4.89 -34.74
C ASP A 317 0.75 5.82 -35.14
N ALA A 318 1.06 7.09 -35.36
CA ALA A 318 0.08 8.11 -35.71
C ALA A 318 -0.65 7.85 -37.03
N ARG A 319 -0.10 6.99 -37.90
CA ARG A 319 -0.69 6.60 -39.20
C ARG A 319 -1.72 5.48 -39.04
N THR A 320 -1.34 4.37 -38.33
CA THR A 320 -2.23 3.20 -38.17
C THR A 320 -3.20 3.42 -37.01
N LYS A 321 -2.90 4.35 -36.10
CA LYS A 321 -3.67 4.58 -34.87
C LYS A 321 -3.63 3.40 -33.91
N GLU A 322 -2.52 2.71 -33.85
CA GLU A 322 -2.32 1.52 -33.01
C GLU A 322 -1.12 1.70 -32.10
N VAL A 323 -1.17 1.10 -30.91
CA VAL A 323 -0.01 0.94 -30.04
C VAL A 323 0.89 -0.14 -30.64
N VAL A 324 2.10 0.23 -31.02
CA VAL A 324 3.05 -0.67 -31.70
C VAL A 324 4.12 -1.22 -30.77
N TYR A 325 4.26 -0.65 -29.58
CA TYR A 325 5.20 -1.11 -28.57
C TYR A 325 4.80 -0.61 -27.17
N MET A 326 4.96 -1.46 -26.19
CA MET A 326 4.72 -1.14 -24.76
C MET A 326 5.87 -1.67 -23.92
N THR A 327 6.26 -0.90 -22.93
CA THR A 327 7.25 -1.31 -21.94
C THR A 327 7.07 -0.53 -20.65
N ALA A 328 7.57 -1.09 -19.56
CA ALA A 328 7.64 -0.39 -18.28
C ALA A 328 9.01 -0.64 -17.63
N ASP A 329 9.41 0.28 -16.79
CA ASP A 329 10.64 0.21 -16.02
C ASP A 329 10.46 0.90 -14.66
N PHE A 330 11.20 0.42 -13.64
CA PHE A 330 11.16 0.91 -12.27
C PHE A 330 12.28 1.86 -11.96
N HIS A 331 11.99 2.87 -11.16
CA HIS A 331 12.95 3.85 -10.70
C HIS A 331 12.91 4.02 -9.20
N ARG A 332 14.08 4.29 -8.63
CA ARG A 332 14.26 4.59 -7.20
C ARG A 332 14.49 6.08 -7.05
N PRO A 333 13.57 6.81 -6.43
CA PRO A 333 13.71 8.25 -6.22
C PRO A 333 14.58 8.53 -4.98
N TRP A 334 15.90 8.34 -5.14
CA TRP A 334 16.88 8.64 -4.09
C TRP A 334 16.91 10.13 -3.74
N ASP A 335 17.23 10.45 -2.49
CA ASP A 335 17.51 11.81 -2.02
C ASP A 335 18.84 12.38 -2.53
N ILE A 336 19.52 11.63 -3.39
CA ILE A 336 20.75 12.02 -4.10
C ILE A 336 20.50 12.09 -5.61
N GLY A 337 21.22 13.00 -6.28
CA GLY A 337 21.13 13.18 -7.73
C GLY A 337 20.08 14.20 -8.19
N VAL A 338 19.24 14.67 -7.28
CA VAL A 338 18.33 15.81 -7.46
C VAL A 338 18.38 16.70 -6.20
N THR A 339 17.99 17.96 -6.35
CA THR A 339 17.80 18.88 -5.21
C THR A 339 16.31 18.85 -4.85
N PRO A 340 15.93 18.74 -3.58
CA PRO A 340 14.51 18.70 -3.22
C PRO A 340 13.81 19.99 -3.63
N ASP A 341 12.56 19.87 -4.08
CA ASP A 341 11.74 21.05 -4.40
C ASP A 341 11.59 21.95 -3.16
N PRO A 342 11.97 23.23 -3.23
CA PRO A 342 12.03 24.09 -2.06
C PRO A 342 10.63 24.48 -1.52
N GLU A 343 9.59 24.49 -2.35
CA GLU A 343 8.24 24.81 -1.92
C GLU A 343 7.65 23.64 -1.11
N ILE A 344 7.76 22.43 -1.64
CA ILE A 344 7.31 21.21 -0.93
C ILE A 344 8.11 21.02 0.35
N GLN A 345 9.45 21.18 0.30
CA GLN A 345 10.29 21.05 1.49
C GLN A 345 9.90 22.09 2.57
N GLY A 346 9.66 23.34 2.18
CA GLY A 346 9.21 24.38 3.10
C GLY A 346 7.86 24.04 3.77
N ARG A 347 6.91 23.47 3.03
CA ARG A 347 5.62 23.01 3.58
C ARG A 347 5.80 21.85 4.58
N ILE A 348 6.68 20.89 4.25
CA ILE A 348 7.03 19.78 5.15
C ILE A 348 7.66 20.31 6.45
N ASP A 349 8.58 21.26 6.35
CA ASP A 349 9.24 21.87 7.49
C ASP A 349 8.23 22.62 8.38
N ASP A 350 7.28 23.35 7.81
CA ASP A 350 6.19 24.03 8.53
C ASP A 350 5.27 23.05 9.27
N LEU A 351 4.90 21.94 8.63
CA LEU A 351 4.10 20.89 9.27
C LEU A 351 4.85 20.23 10.43
N ASN A 352 6.13 19.92 10.24
CA ASN A 352 6.98 19.36 11.29
C ASN A 352 7.16 20.34 12.47
N ALA A 353 7.30 21.63 12.18
CA ALA A 353 7.40 22.65 13.23
C ALA A 353 6.12 22.75 14.09
N GLN A 354 4.95 22.57 13.49
CA GLN A 354 3.66 22.55 14.19
C GLN A 354 3.50 21.29 15.05
N LEU A 355 3.92 20.13 14.56
CA LEU A 355 3.72 18.85 15.21
C LEU A 355 4.82 18.49 16.21
N GLY A 356 6.05 18.95 15.98
CA GLY A 356 7.22 18.60 16.76
C GLY A 356 7.04 18.71 18.27
N PRO A 357 6.47 19.80 18.82
CA PRO A 357 6.25 19.95 20.26
C PRO A 357 5.39 18.85 20.89
N ILE A 358 4.48 18.26 20.11
CA ILE A 358 3.56 17.21 20.55
C ILE A 358 4.18 15.84 20.28
N LEU A 359 4.60 15.62 19.05
CA LEU A 359 4.95 14.29 18.55
C LEU A 359 6.35 13.83 18.96
N ASN A 360 7.28 14.78 19.21
CA ASN A 360 8.61 14.47 19.73
C ASN A 360 8.62 14.15 21.24
N THR A 361 7.47 14.27 21.92
CA THR A 361 7.38 13.94 23.35
C THR A 361 7.64 12.45 23.54
N VAL A 362 8.68 12.12 24.32
CA VAL A 362 8.99 10.74 24.72
C VAL A 362 7.94 10.27 25.73
N VAL A 363 7.15 9.27 25.37
CA VAL A 363 6.13 8.67 26.24
C VAL A 363 6.69 7.55 27.10
N GLY A 364 7.82 6.97 26.73
CA GLY A 364 8.54 5.93 27.48
C GLY A 364 9.69 5.34 26.70
N GLN A 365 10.19 4.21 27.17
CA GLN A 365 11.35 3.53 26.58
C GLN A 365 11.13 2.02 26.50
N SER A 366 11.87 1.35 25.61
CA SER A 366 11.93 -0.10 25.53
C SER A 366 13.37 -0.61 25.62
N THR A 367 13.57 -1.70 26.33
CA THR A 367 14.89 -2.36 26.40
C THR A 367 15.22 -3.15 25.11
N VAL A 368 14.22 -3.40 24.26
CA VAL A 368 14.35 -4.13 23.00
C VAL A 368 13.79 -3.30 21.86
N PHE A 369 14.31 -3.51 20.65
CA PHE A 369 13.70 -2.92 19.47
C PHE A 369 12.34 -3.60 19.18
N ILE A 370 11.29 -2.78 19.01
CA ILE A 370 9.92 -3.24 18.76
C ILE A 370 9.59 -3.00 17.30
N ALA A 371 9.98 -3.98 16.47
CA ALA A 371 9.72 -3.94 15.04
C ALA A 371 8.25 -4.28 14.74
N ARG A 372 7.76 -3.75 13.62
CA ARG A 372 6.50 -4.17 12.99
C ARG A 372 6.58 -5.61 12.50
N ALA A 373 7.75 -6.00 11.97
CA ALA A 373 7.99 -7.34 11.45
C ALA A 373 7.67 -8.41 12.51
N ASP A 374 7.04 -9.51 12.05
CA ASP A 374 6.68 -10.63 12.91
C ASP A 374 7.83 -11.63 13.12
N ALA A 375 7.60 -12.60 13.98
CA ALA A 375 8.57 -13.63 14.33
C ALA A 375 8.99 -14.53 13.15
N CYS A 376 8.26 -14.52 12.06
CA CYS A 376 8.55 -15.27 10.83
C CYS A 376 9.26 -14.41 9.77
N GLY A 377 9.60 -13.16 10.10
CA GLY A 377 10.31 -12.25 9.22
C GLY A 377 9.42 -11.54 8.18
N GLN A 378 8.08 -11.66 8.29
CA GLN A 378 7.17 -10.93 7.42
C GLN A 378 7.11 -9.46 7.88
N SER A 379 7.49 -8.53 7.01
CA SER A 379 7.72 -7.12 7.34
C SER A 379 6.48 -6.37 7.85
N ALA A 380 5.29 -6.75 7.38
CA ALA A 380 4.03 -6.12 7.79
C ALA A 380 3.40 -6.78 9.05
N GLY A 381 4.03 -7.81 9.64
CA GLY A 381 3.54 -8.44 10.87
C GLY A 381 2.27 -9.29 10.71
N ARG A 382 2.01 -9.85 9.51
CA ARG A 382 0.70 -10.41 9.12
C ARG A 382 0.67 -11.94 8.99
N THR A 383 1.68 -12.65 9.48
CA THR A 383 1.75 -14.11 9.36
C THR A 383 2.08 -14.82 10.67
N CYS A 384 2.66 -14.12 11.62
CA CYS A 384 3.06 -14.66 12.92
C CYS A 384 2.89 -13.61 14.02
N GLU A 385 3.13 -14.02 15.26
CA GLU A 385 3.20 -13.11 16.42
C GLU A 385 4.24 -12.02 16.21
N SER A 386 3.92 -10.77 16.59
CA SER A 386 4.85 -9.63 16.50
C SER A 386 4.97 -8.90 17.84
N LYS A 387 6.16 -8.30 18.09
CA LYS A 387 6.37 -7.53 19.32
C LYS A 387 5.47 -6.30 19.40
N VAL A 388 5.26 -5.63 18.27
CA VAL A 388 4.34 -4.48 18.23
C VAL A 388 2.91 -4.91 18.48
N GLY A 389 2.50 -6.05 17.90
CA GLY A 389 1.16 -6.63 18.13
C GLY A 389 0.94 -6.99 19.60
N ASN A 390 1.93 -7.67 20.21
CA ASN A 390 1.88 -7.98 21.64
C ASN A 390 1.76 -6.71 22.49
N THR A 391 2.56 -5.67 22.21
CA THR A 391 2.54 -4.41 22.98
C THR A 391 1.17 -3.73 22.89
N VAL A 392 0.58 -3.66 21.70
CA VAL A 392 -0.72 -3.01 21.48
C VAL A 392 -1.84 -3.82 22.14
N ALA A 393 -1.86 -5.14 21.95
CA ALA A 393 -2.88 -6.00 22.57
C ALA A 393 -2.76 -6.02 24.10
N ASP A 394 -1.53 -6.03 24.65
CA ASP A 394 -1.30 -5.94 26.10
C ASP A 394 -1.77 -4.59 26.67
N ALA A 395 -1.53 -3.50 25.94
CA ALA A 395 -2.02 -2.18 26.32
C ALA A 395 -3.54 -2.13 26.40
N MET A 396 -4.23 -2.61 25.37
CA MET A 396 -5.70 -2.66 25.33
C MET A 396 -6.26 -3.53 26.46
N ARG A 397 -5.70 -4.73 26.67
CA ARG A 397 -6.14 -5.63 27.74
C ARG A 397 -5.94 -5.02 29.13
N THR A 398 -4.76 -4.46 29.36
CA THR A 398 -4.38 -3.92 30.68
C THR A 398 -5.16 -2.67 31.03
N ALA A 399 -5.39 -1.76 30.05
CA ALA A 399 -6.10 -0.50 30.28
C ALA A 399 -7.52 -0.71 30.83
N TYR A 400 -8.18 -1.80 30.44
CA TYR A 400 -9.59 -2.03 30.80
C TYR A 400 -9.81 -3.27 31.67
N GLY A 401 -8.74 -4.00 32.01
CA GLY A 401 -8.80 -5.16 32.91
C GLY A 401 -9.68 -6.30 32.38
N VAL A 402 -9.70 -6.50 31.06
CA VAL A 402 -10.48 -7.55 30.40
C VAL A 402 -9.71 -8.87 30.34
N ASP A 403 -10.41 -9.98 30.11
CA ASP A 403 -9.79 -11.29 29.99
C ASP A 403 -8.85 -11.38 28.79
N PHE A 404 -9.30 -10.90 27.64
CA PHE A 404 -8.57 -10.97 26.37
C PHE A 404 -8.56 -9.64 25.62
N ALA A 405 -7.55 -9.46 24.78
CA ALA A 405 -7.56 -8.44 23.76
C ALA A 405 -7.12 -9.04 22.41
N ILE A 406 -7.74 -8.57 21.32
CA ILE A 406 -7.42 -8.94 19.95
C ILE A 406 -7.32 -7.66 19.12
N THR A 407 -6.26 -7.54 18.33
CA THR A 407 -6.15 -6.49 17.30
C THR A 407 -5.72 -7.10 15.98
N ASN A 408 -6.22 -6.56 14.86
CA ASN A 408 -5.82 -7.00 13.54
C ASN A 408 -4.44 -6.43 13.17
N ALA A 409 -3.59 -7.22 12.54
CA ALA A 409 -2.25 -6.77 12.13
C ALA A 409 -2.30 -5.67 11.04
N GLY A 410 -3.40 -5.56 10.31
CA GLY A 410 -3.66 -4.48 9.35
C GLY A 410 -3.70 -3.11 10.00
N GLY A 411 -4.11 -3.02 11.27
CA GLY A 411 -4.13 -1.80 12.07
C GLY A 411 -2.75 -1.32 12.54
N LEU A 412 -1.68 -2.14 12.38
CA LEU A 412 -0.33 -1.86 12.87
C LEU A 412 0.59 -1.48 11.70
N ARG A 413 1.00 -0.21 11.61
CA ARG A 413 1.55 0.34 10.36
C ARG A 413 3.05 0.61 10.36
N ALA A 414 3.73 0.62 11.52
CA ALA A 414 5.16 0.96 11.65
C ALA A 414 5.84 0.25 12.83
N ASP A 415 7.17 0.40 12.91
CA ASP A 415 7.94 0.08 14.11
C ASP A 415 7.57 1.04 15.24
N LEU A 416 7.58 0.57 16.49
CA LEU A 416 7.16 1.37 17.64
C LEU A 416 8.32 2.13 18.29
N THR A 417 9.53 1.58 18.30
CA THR A 417 10.68 2.20 18.95
C THR A 417 11.49 3.09 18.01
N CYS A 418 12.09 4.15 18.55
CA CYS A 418 13.07 4.97 17.85
C CYS A 418 14.49 4.38 17.96
N PRO A 419 15.36 4.51 16.94
CA PRO A 419 15.04 4.91 15.59
C PRO A 419 14.21 3.84 14.87
N THR A 420 13.31 4.27 13.98
CA THR A 420 12.50 3.34 13.20
C THR A 420 13.20 2.99 11.89
N THR A 421 12.89 1.83 11.33
CA THR A 421 13.35 1.44 9.99
C THR A 421 12.42 1.97 8.90
N ASP A 422 11.17 2.26 9.24
CA ASP A 422 10.17 2.76 8.31
C ASP A 422 10.32 4.26 8.06
N ASN A 423 10.61 5.02 9.12
CA ASN A 423 10.75 6.48 9.05
C ASN A 423 11.73 7.00 10.12
N PRO A 424 13.04 6.81 9.93
CA PRO A 424 14.05 7.04 10.96
C PRO A 424 14.28 8.51 11.31
N SER A 425 13.80 9.45 10.50
CA SER A 425 13.95 10.89 10.74
C SER A 425 12.69 11.57 11.26
N ASP A 426 11.58 10.83 11.43
CA ASP A 426 10.29 11.38 11.77
C ASP A 426 10.01 11.23 13.27
N PHE A 427 9.86 12.36 13.98
CA PHE A 427 9.53 12.44 15.41
C PHE A 427 10.42 11.63 16.35
N CYS A 428 11.59 11.22 15.89
CA CYS A 428 12.55 10.47 16.69
C CYS A 428 13.79 11.31 16.99
N PRO A 429 14.37 11.20 18.22
CA PRO A 429 15.70 11.75 18.47
C PRO A 429 16.73 11.06 17.58
N ALA A 430 17.89 11.70 17.38
CA ALA A 430 19.03 11.06 16.75
C ALA A 430 19.31 9.70 17.41
N TYR A 431 19.95 8.76 16.66
CA TYR A 431 20.20 7.39 17.13
C TYR A 431 20.56 7.30 18.60
N THR A 432 19.80 6.51 19.33
CA THR A 432 19.99 6.24 20.74
C THR A 432 20.13 4.73 20.94
N PRO A 433 21.22 4.25 21.57
CA PRO A 433 21.31 2.84 21.93
C PRO A 433 20.25 2.47 22.98
N PRO A 434 19.97 1.17 23.22
CA PRO A 434 19.02 0.76 24.24
C PRO A 434 19.31 1.39 25.62
N PRO A 435 18.26 1.79 26.38
CA PRO A 435 16.85 1.62 26.05
C PRO A 435 16.38 2.59 24.97
N PHE A 436 15.63 2.04 23.99
CA PHE A 436 15.12 2.80 22.85
C PHE A 436 13.99 3.74 23.29
N PRO A 437 14.02 5.03 22.98
CA PRO A 437 12.90 5.92 23.24
C PRO A 437 11.69 5.55 22.37
N ILE A 438 10.51 5.84 22.88
CA ILE A 438 9.25 5.77 22.17
C ILE A 438 8.61 7.15 22.27
N THR A 439 8.35 7.80 21.12
CA THR A 439 7.71 9.10 21.09
C THR A 439 6.22 9.00 20.83
N ARG A 440 5.49 10.06 21.11
CA ARG A 440 4.06 10.16 20.80
C ARG A 440 3.81 9.99 19.29
N GLY A 441 4.68 10.58 18.48
CA GLY A 441 4.63 10.46 17.01
C GLY A 441 4.80 9.03 16.54
N GLN A 442 5.70 8.26 17.17
CA GLN A 442 5.89 6.84 16.84
C GLN A 442 4.65 6.01 17.15
N VAL A 443 3.99 6.25 18.28
CA VAL A 443 2.72 5.57 18.61
C VAL A 443 1.66 5.88 17.57
N LEU A 444 1.53 7.14 17.14
CA LEU A 444 0.60 7.54 16.09
C LEU A 444 0.96 6.97 14.71
N THR A 445 2.25 6.82 14.41
CA THR A 445 2.69 6.18 13.15
C THR A 445 2.33 4.69 13.14
N VAL A 446 2.38 4.02 14.29
CA VAL A 446 1.92 2.63 14.43
C VAL A 446 0.39 2.53 14.27
N LEU A 447 -0.36 3.49 14.83
CA LEU A 447 -1.82 3.48 14.94
C LEU A 447 -2.45 4.73 14.27
N PRO A 448 -2.34 4.88 12.94
CA PRO A 448 -2.67 6.15 12.26
C PRO A 448 -4.16 6.38 12.01
N PHE A 449 -5.02 5.38 12.27
CA PHE A 449 -6.43 5.42 11.86
C PHE A 449 -7.34 6.17 12.83
N GLY A 450 -6.85 6.50 14.04
CA GLY A 450 -7.68 7.10 15.08
C GLY A 450 -8.77 6.17 15.62
N ASN A 451 -8.59 4.85 15.47
CA ASN A 451 -9.50 3.87 16.06
C ASN A 451 -9.63 4.05 17.57
N VAL A 452 -10.81 3.75 18.07
CA VAL A 452 -11.07 3.68 19.51
C VAL A 452 -11.03 2.23 20.01
N VAL A 453 -10.57 2.02 21.21
CA VAL A 453 -10.73 0.73 21.87
C VAL A 453 -12.19 0.55 22.24
N VAL A 454 -12.72 -0.62 22.02
CA VAL A 454 -14.05 -1.02 22.50
C VAL A 454 -13.94 -2.25 23.39
N THR A 455 -14.81 -2.34 24.39
CA THR A 455 -14.93 -3.53 25.24
C THR A 455 -16.31 -4.13 25.14
N LEU A 456 -16.37 -5.46 25.18
CA LEU A 456 -17.62 -6.20 25.06
C LEU A 456 -17.49 -7.57 25.75
N GLU A 457 -18.60 -8.24 25.92
CA GLU A 457 -18.64 -9.65 26.29
C GLU A 457 -18.83 -10.52 25.06
N VAL A 458 -18.03 -11.57 24.93
CA VAL A 458 -18.13 -12.60 23.88
C VAL A 458 -18.22 -13.98 24.51
N ASN A 459 -19.03 -14.88 23.96
CA ASN A 459 -18.94 -16.27 24.37
C ASN A 459 -17.78 -16.98 23.67
N GLY A 460 -17.39 -18.17 24.16
CA GLY A 460 -16.26 -18.88 23.61
C GLY A 460 -16.41 -19.28 22.13
N ALA A 461 -17.65 -19.51 21.64
CA ALA A 461 -17.88 -19.79 20.23
C ALA A 461 -17.67 -18.54 19.34
N GLU A 462 -18.05 -17.36 19.82
CA GLU A 462 -17.78 -16.09 19.16
C GLU A 462 -16.27 -15.78 19.15
N LEU A 463 -15.59 -15.97 20.28
CA LEU A 463 -14.13 -15.87 20.37
C LEU A 463 -13.45 -16.80 19.36
N LYS A 464 -13.91 -18.06 19.27
CA LYS A 464 -13.42 -18.99 18.25
C LYS A 464 -13.63 -18.46 16.83
N THR A 465 -14.80 -17.90 16.54
CA THR A 465 -15.11 -17.34 15.22
C THR A 465 -14.18 -16.19 14.87
N MET A 466 -13.84 -15.32 15.82
CA MET A 466 -12.86 -14.25 15.63
C MET A 466 -11.45 -14.81 15.29
N LEU A 467 -10.98 -15.80 16.05
CA LEU A 467 -9.69 -16.44 15.80
C LEU A 467 -9.65 -17.18 14.46
N GLU A 468 -10.73 -17.87 14.09
CA GLU A 468 -10.89 -18.54 12.79
C GLU A 468 -10.83 -17.54 11.63
N ASN A 469 -11.53 -16.39 11.76
CA ASN A 469 -11.46 -15.32 10.77
C ASN A 469 -10.02 -14.82 10.62
N GLY A 470 -9.34 -14.56 11.73
CA GLY A 470 -7.98 -14.04 11.75
C GLY A 470 -6.97 -14.93 11.00
N VAL A 471 -7.13 -16.27 11.05
CA VAL A 471 -6.24 -17.20 10.35
C VAL A 471 -6.82 -17.73 9.04
N SER A 472 -7.99 -17.25 8.60
CA SER A 472 -8.72 -17.78 7.45
C SER A 472 -7.97 -17.68 6.13
N ARG A 473 -7.15 -16.64 5.95
CA ARG A 473 -6.39 -16.39 4.72
C ARG A 473 -5.00 -17.02 4.72
N MET A 474 -4.53 -17.53 5.86
CA MET A 474 -3.19 -18.15 5.92
C MET A 474 -3.04 -19.25 4.84
N PRO A 475 -1.89 -19.36 4.16
CA PRO A 475 -0.61 -18.64 4.39
C PRO A 475 -0.48 -17.27 3.69
N ALA A 476 -1.54 -16.76 3.05
CA ALA A 476 -1.49 -15.43 2.43
C ALA A 476 -1.28 -14.34 3.49
N VAL A 477 -0.56 -13.29 3.11
CA VAL A 477 -0.36 -12.09 3.94
C VAL A 477 -1.64 -11.24 3.90
N ASP A 478 -2.33 -11.12 5.05
CA ASP A 478 -3.62 -10.43 5.11
C ASP A 478 -3.75 -9.62 6.42
N GLY A 479 -4.39 -8.47 6.35
CA GLY A 479 -4.57 -7.55 7.47
C GLY A 479 -5.34 -8.12 8.65
N ARG A 480 -6.23 -9.07 8.39
CA ARG A 480 -7.05 -9.74 9.42
C ARG A 480 -6.25 -10.61 10.39
N PHE A 481 -4.97 -10.91 10.11
CA PHE A 481 -4.18 -11.76 11.00
C PHE A 481 -4.18 -11.18 12.43
N PRO A 482 -4.55 -11.99 13.47
CA PRO A 482 -4.76 -11.47 14.80
C PRO A 482 -3.45 -11.32 15.58
N GLN A 483 -3.36 -10.31 16.42
CA GLN A 483 -2.39 -10.21 17.50
C GLN A 483 -3.17 -10.21 18.81
N VAL A 484 -2.76 -11.03 19.78
CA VAL A 484 -3.60 -11.37 20.94
C VAL A 484 -2.91 -11.10 22.27
N SER A 485 -3.70 -10.86 23.32
CA SER A 485 -3.25 -10.76 24.72
C SER A 485 -4.22 -11.47 25.65
N GLY A 486 -3.68 -12.05 26.73
CA GLY A 486 -4.44 -12.81 27.73
C GLY A 486 -4.74 -14.25 27.31
N LEU A 487 -4.59 -14.58 26.03
CA LEU A 487 -4.75 -15.94 25.50
C LEU A 487 -3.61 -16.32 24.57
N CYS A 488 -3.39 -17.61 24.43
CA CYS A 488 -2.56 -18.22 23.38
C CYS A 488 -3.43 -19.23 22.62
N PHE A 489 -3.29 -19.31 21.29
CA PHE A 489 -4.06 -20.25 20.50
C PHE A 489 -3.21 -21.00 19.46
N THR A 490 -3.69 -22.17 19.09
CA THR A 490 -3.07 -23.05 18.08
C THR A 490 -4.05 -23.24 16.92
N TYR A 491 -3.52 -23.17 15.69
CA TYR A 491 -4.30 -23.44 14.48
C TYR A 491 -3.57 -24.40 13.54
N ASP A 492 -4.33 -25.19 12.79
CA ASP A 492 -3.83 -26.06 11.72
C ASP A 492 -4.04 -25.36 10.37
N ILE A 493 -2.93 -24.93 9.75
CA ILE A 493 -2.95 -24.20 8.49
C ILE A 493 -3.48 -25.02 7.31
N SER A 494 -3.43 -26.36 7.39
CA SER A 494 -3.91 -27.27 6.36
C SER A 494 -5.41 -27.56 6.46
N ALA A 495 -6.04 -27.21 7.59
CA ALA A 495 -7.47 -27.34 7.75
C ALA A 495 -8.24 -26.29 6.92
N PRO A 496 -9.46 -26.56 6.49
CA PRO A 496 -10.30 -25.58 5.81
C PRO A 496 -10.48 -24.30 6.67
N ALA A 497 -10.58 -23.14 6.03
CA ALA A 497 -10.93 -21.89 6.70
C ALA A 497 -12.25 -22.07 7.50
N GLY A 498 -12.30 -21.53 8.72
CA GLY A 498 -13.41 -21.73 9.66
C GLY A 498 -13.32 -23.01 10.51
N SER A 499 -12.26 -23.83 10.32
CA SER A 499 -12.02 -25.07 11.08
C SER A 499 -10.54 -25.26 11.41
N ARG A 500 -9.78 -24.16 11.46
CA ARG A 500 -8.33 -24.16 11.69
C ARG A 500 -7.94 -24.12 13.16
N VAL A 501 -8.70 -23.40 14.00
CA VAL A 501 -8.38 -23.23 15.42
C VAL A 501 -8.62 -24.54 16.16
N THR A 502 -7.53 -25.13 16.65
CA THR A 502 -7.54 -26.42 17.32
C THR A 502 -7.67 -26.31 18.84
N GLY A 503 -7.32 -25.17 19.42
CA GLY A 503 -7.45 -24.91 20.84
C GLY A 503 -6.86 -23.56 21.25
N ALA A 504 -7.21 -23.13 22.47
CA ALA A 504 -6.63 -21.97 23.12
C ALA A 504 -6.44 -22.23 24.62
N VAL A 505 -5.46 -21.52 25.20
CA VAL A 505 -5.21 -21.52 26.65
C VAL A 505 -5.12 -20.10 27.15
N PHE A 506 -5.43 -19.85 28.42
CA PHE A 506 -5.13 -18.58 29.06
C PHE A 506 -3.61 -18.36 29.09
N GLN A 507 -3.20 -17.13 28.85
CA GLN A 507 -1.81 -16.74 29.08
C GLN A 507 -1.58 -16.62 30.58
N ALA A 508 -0.52 -17.24 31.09
CA ALA A 508 -0.16 -17.15 32.50
C ALA A 508 0.41 -15.76 32.85
N ALA A 509 0.48 -15.44 34.13
CA ALA A 509 0.94 -14.13 34.60
C ALA A 509 2.41 -13.83 34.24
N ASP A 510 3.22 -14.84 33.97
CA ASP A 510 4.60 -14.71 33.49
C ASP A 510 4.70 -14.56 31.96
N GLY A 511 3.57 -14.47 31.26
CA GLY A 511 3.50 -14.36 29.82
C GLY A 511 3.56 -15.69 29.07
N SER A 512 3.77 -16.83 29.76
CA SER A 512 3.81 -18.16 29.13
C SER A 512 2.42 -18.66 28.71
N CYS A 513 2.40 -19.56 27.71
CA CYS A 513 1.19 -20.21 27.20
C CYS A 513 0.87 -21.51 27.96
N THR A 514 0.89 -21.47 29.30
CA THR A 514 0.75 -22.65 30.18
C THR A 514 -0.51 -22.61 31.06
N GLY A 515 -1.37 -21.62 30.87
CA GLY A 515 -2.60 -21.49 31.61
C GLY A 515 -3.64 -22.57 31.28
N PRO A 516 -4.80 -22.58 31.98
CA PRO A 516 -5.87 -23.52 31.70
C PRO A 516 -6.44 -23.34 30.28
N ALA A 517 -7.11 -24.37 29.79
CA ALA A 517 -7.78 -24.30 28.50
C ALA A 517 -8.88 -23.23 28.49
N VAL A 518 -8.97 -22.48 27.41
CA VAL A 518 -10.09 -21.57 27.14
C VAL A 518 -11.23 -22.40 26.56
N ASP A 519 -12.41 -22.26 27.14
CA ASP A 519 -13.62 -22.91 26.61
C ASP A 519 -14.08 -22.15 25.35
N LEU A 520 -13.86 -22.75 24.19
CA LEU A 520 -14.25 -22.19 22.88
C LEU A 520 -15.68 -22.59 22.47
N THR A 521 -16.57 -22.91 23.46
CA THR A 521 -18.00 -23.17 23.24
C THR A 521 -18.84 -21.97 23.69
N ALA A 522 -20.12 -21.99 23.40
CA ALA A 522 -21.03 -20.94 23.83
C ALA A 522 -21.35 -20.96 25.34
N ALA A 523 -20.79 -21.91 26.11
CA ALA A 523 -21.12 -22.09 27.52
C ALA A 523 -20.45 -21.07 28.45
N THR A 524 -19.33 -20.53 28.06
CA THR A 524 -18.53 -19.57 28.84
C THR A 524 -18.48 -18.23 28.17
N THR A 525 -18.57 -17.13 28.95
CA THR A 525 -18.46 -15.76 28.47
C THR A 525 -17.16 -15.14 28.99
N TYR A 526 -16.54 -14.32 28.15
CA TYR A 526 -15.30 -13.62 28.39
C TYR A 526 -15.46 -12.14 28.11
N THR A 527 -14.72 -11.30 28.84
CA THR A 527 -14.57 -9.90 28.52
C THR A 527 -13.44 -9.72 27.49
N LEU A 528 -13.68 -8.92 26.46
CA LEU A 528 -12.79 -8.70 25.34
C LEU A 528 -12.57 -7.20 25.08
N ALA A 529 -11.34 -6.84 24.71
CA ALA A 529 -11.03 -5.55 24.08
C ALA A 529 -10.61 -5.78 22.63
N GLU A 530 -11.14 -4.97 21.73
CA GLU A 530 -10.75 -4.90 20.31
C GLU A 530 -10.85 -3.45 19.82
N ASN A 531 -10.50 -3.18 18.57
CA ASN A 531 -10.75 -1.86 17.99
C ASN A 531 -12.14 -1.78 17.36
N ASP A 532 -12.68 -0.57 17.23
CA ASP A 532 -14.02 -0.28 16.71
C ASP A 532 -14.20 -0.73 15.24
N PHE A 533 -13.13 -0.71 14.43
CA PHE A 533 -13.14 -1.23 13.08
C PHE A 533 -13.47 -2.74 13.07
N MET A 534 -12.76 -3.55 13.87
CA MET A 534 -13.03 -4.99 13.98
C MET A 534 -14.43 -5.25 14.53
N ALA A 535 -14.80 -4.55 15.62
CA ALA A 535 -16.10 -4.70 16.26
C ALA A 535 -17.28 -4.36 15.34
N SER A 536 -17.05 -3.54 14.34
CA SER A 536 -18.03 -3.19 13.31
C SER A 536 -18.05 -4.14 12.11
N GLY A 537 -17.20 -5.17 12.08
CA GLY A 537 -17.14 -6.16 11.01
C GLY A 537 -15.99 -5.95 10.01
N GLY A 538 -15.10 -4.99 10.25
CA GLY A 538 -13.92 -4.76 9.43
C GLY A 538 -13.02 -5.99 9.36
N ASP A 539 -12.30 -6.17 8.26
CA ASP A 539 -11.48 -7.37 7.98
C ASP A 539 -12.27 -8.69 8.05
N GLY A 540 -13.61 -8.65 7.89
CA GLY A 540 -14.47 -9.83 7.99
C GLY A 540 -14.66 -10.37 9.42
N TYR A 541 -14.29 -9.62 10.45
CA TYR A 541 -14.58 -9.98 11.84
C TYR A 541 -16.08 -9.96 12.13
N PRO A 542 -16.56 -10.69 13.15
CA PRO A 542 -17.97 -10.64 13.52
C PRO A 542 -18.39 -9.22 13.92
N ASN A 543 -19.54 -8.77 13.43
CA ASN A 543 -20.07 -7.46 13.78
C ASN A 543 -20.73 -7.49 15.18
N PHE A 544 -20.13 -6.81 16.13
CA PHE A 544 -20.58 -6.67 17.51
C PHE A 544 -20.97 -5.21 17.87
N ALA A 545 -21.08 -4.31 16.90
CA ALA A 545 -21.32 -2.89 17.11
C ALA A 545 -22.51 -2.56 18.03
N SER A 546 -23.52 -3.44 18.10
CA SER A 546 -24.71 -3.21 18.94
C SER A 546 -24.50 -3.44 20.44
N ARG A 547 -23.36 -4.02 20.86
CA ARG A 547 -23.11 -4.41 22.27
C ARG A 547 -21.76 -3.98 22.82
N ILE A 548 -21.06 -3.10 22.10
CA ILE A 548 -19.77 -2.55 22.53
C ILE A 548 -19.94 -1.43 23.55
N THR A 549 -18.92 -1.26 24.39
CA THR A 549 -18.71 -0.05 25.18
C THR A 549 -17.49 0.66 24.62
N THR A 550 -17.69 1.84 24.06
CA THR A 550 -16.60 2.69 23.54
C THR A 550 -15.70 3.16 24.67
N ARG A 551 -14.39 3.11 24.43
CA ARG A 551 -13.32 3.50 25.36
C ARG A 551 -12.47 4.63 24.75
N ASP A 552 -11.23 4.74 25.19
CA ASP A 552 -10.30 5.78 24.74
C ASP A 552 -9.82 5.51 23.29
N ILE A 553 -9.27 6.56 22.67
CA ILE A 553 -8.56 6.41 21.39
C ILE A 553 -7.40 5.44 21.58
N MET A 554 -7.26 4.49 20.66
CA MET A 554 -6.35 3.36 20.79
C MET A 554 -4.89 3.78 20.97
N ASP A 555 -4.44 4.80 20.23
CA ASP A 555 -3.08 5.32 20.35
C ASP A 555 -2.82 6.01 21.72
N GLN A 556 -3.84 6.61 22.33
CA GLN A 556 -3.72 7.14 23.69
C GLN A 556 -3.60 6.01 24.73
N ALA A 557 -4.42 4.97 24.62
CA ALA A 557 -4.35 3.81 25.51
C ALA A 557 -2.97 3.13 25.44
N VAL A 558 -2.36 3.03 24.25
CA VAL A 558 -1.01 2.49 24.07
C VAL A 558 0.06 3.43 24.66
N ALA A 559 -0.05 4.74 24.44
CA ALA A 559 0.89 5.71 25.01
C ALA A 559 0.86 5.69 26.55
N ASP A 560 -0.32 5.62 27.15
CA ASP A 560 -0.50 5.57 28.60
C ASP A 560 0.04 4.26 29.19
N TYR A 561 -0.17 3.12 28.51
CA TYR A 561 0.43 1.85 28.89
C TYR A 561 1.96 1.92 28.90
N ILE A 562 2.56 2.47 27.84
CA ILE A 562 4.02 2.62 27.73
C ILE A 562 4.54 3.52 28.86
N ALA A 563 3.89 4.64 29.12
CA ALA A 563 4.27 5.57 30.19
C ALA A 563 4.21 4.92 31.59
N ALA A 564 3.18 4.10 31.82
CA ALA A 564 2.99 3.43 33.11
C ALA A 564 3.97 2.27 33.35
N HIS A 565 4.51 1.63 32.29
CA HIS A 565 5.32 0.42 32.39
C HIS A 565 6.78 0.61 31.92
N THR A 566 7.18 1.85 31.63
CA THR A 566 8.54 2.14 31.10
C THR A 566 9.66 1.75 32.09
N PRO A 567 10.77 1.09 31.65
CA PRO A 567 10.98 0.61 30.29
C PRO A 567 10.23 -0.71 30.04
N ILE A 568 9.50 -0.77 28.90
CA ILE A 568 8.86 -2.02 28.46
C ILE A 568 9.88 -2.97 27.82
N SER A 569 9.56 -4.27 27.78
CA SER A 569 10.43 -5.29 27.18
C SER A 569 9.60 -6.40 26.52
N PRO A 570 8.83 -6.09 25.46
CA PRO A 570 7.99 -7.10 24.82
C PRO A 570 8.86 -8.19 24.15
N ALA A 571 8.38 -9.43 24.24
CA ALA A 571 9.02 -10.60 23.65
C ALA A 571 8.02 -11.37 22.80
N ILE A 572 8.51 -12.21 21.89
CA ILE A 572 7.71 -13.26 21.25
C ILE A 572 7.53 -14.37 22.29
N GLN A 573 6.29 -14.70 22.60
CA GLN A 573 5.92 -15.59 23.71
C GLN A 573 5.25 -16.88 23.24
N GLY A 574 5.06 -17.05 21.92
CA GLY A 574 4.36 -18.20 21.35
C GLY A 574 2.84 -18.10 21.51
N ARG A 575 2.29 -16.89 21.57
CA ARG A 575 0.84 -16.67 21.70
C ARG A 575 0.07 -17.22 20.51
N ILE A 576 0.70 -17.36 19.35
CA ILE A 576 0.09 -17.83 18.11
C ILE A 576 0.94 -18.95 17.54
N VAL A 577 0.39 -20.17 17.58
CA VAL A 577 1.12 -21.39 17.17
C VAL A 577 0.47 -21.95 15.91
N CYS A 578 1.24 -22.02 14.84
CA CYS A 578 0.86 -22.72 13.62
C CYS A 578 1.26 -24.17 13.70
N THR A 579 0.36 -25.08 13.31
CA THR A 579 0.60 -26.50 13.09
C THR A 579 0.13 -26.89 11.69
N THR A 580 0.53 -28.06 11.21
CA THR A 580 0.07 -28.58 9.92
C THR A 580 -0.21 -30.08 10.02
N SER A 581 -1.38 -30.48 9.55
CA SER A 581 -1.77 -31.89 9.34
C SER A 581 -1.67 -32.31 7.87
N GLY A 582 -1.25 -31.42 6.97
CA GLY A 582 -1.26 -31.64 5.51
C GLY A 582 -0.05 -31.05 4.80
N ALA A 583 -0.22 -30.71 3.51
CA ALA A 583 0.86 -30.26 2.65
C ALA A 583 1.20 -28.76 2.78
N THR A 584 0.28 -27.95 3.31
CA THR A 584 0.53 -26.52 3.52
C THR A 584 1.46 -26.34 4.72
N LEU A 585 2.60 -25.69 4.51
CA LEU A 585 3.59 -25.51 5.56
C LEU A 585 3.31 -24.24 6.37
N CYS A 586 3.58 -24.30 7.67
CA CYS A 586 3.58 -23.12 8.53
C CYS A 586 4.72 -22.17 8.15
N PRO A 587 4.52 -20.85 8.35
CA PRO A 587 5.63 -19.90 8.33
C PRO A 587 6.70 -20.32 9.34
N VAL A 588 7.96 -20.11 8.98
CA VAL A 588 9.09 -20.52 9.83
C VAL A 588 9.46 -19.36 10.76
N VAL A 589 9.35 -19.61 12.06
CA VAL A 589 9.83 -18.65 13.07
C VAL A 589 11.34 -18.52 12.94
N THR A 590 11.81 -17.29 12.69
CA THR A 590 13.24 -16.97 12.64
C THR A 590 13.73 -16.62 14.05
N PRO A 591 14.87 -17.19 14.50
CA PRO A 591 15.39 -16.97 15.85
C PRO A 591 15.74 -15.51 16.15
#